data_90eed4f2c14b4c7ab7daf8776ec6be03
#
_entry.id   90eed4f2c14b4c7ab7daf8776ec6be03
#
_cell.length_a   1.000
_cell.length_b   1.000
_cell.length_c   1.000
_cell.angle_alpha   90.00
_cell.angle_beta   90.00
_cell.angle_gamma   90.00
#
_symmetry.space_group_name_H-M   'P 1'
#
loop_
_entity.id
_entity.type
_entity.pdbx_description
1 polymer ?
#
loop_
_entity_poly.entity_id
_entity_poly.type
_entity_poly.pdbx_seq_one_letter_code
_entity_poly.pdbx_strand_id
1 'polypeptide(L)'
;ITHHHFDHTAGVPELENIISGSIYGPKNSYELINKKVTQGDTLSSLGIKFEIIEVPGHTLDHIAFYNEENDILFCGDTLFAGGCGRVFEGTFDQMFESLNKLKQLPDSTQIYCGHEYTKSNLLFSVEVEPKNNDLIMRNTEIDNLLTEHGSSLPSSIGLEKKTNPFLRCDVLS
;
A
#
# COMPACT_ATOMS: atom_id res chain seq x y z
N ILE A 1 7.45 -10.37 -0.19
CA ILE A 1 7.10 -9.95 1.19
C ILE A 1 7.36 -8.46 1.29
N THR A 2 6.38 -7.67 1.78
CA THR A 2 6.50 -6.22 1.93
C THR A 2 7.15 -5.82 3.25
N HIS A 3 6.86 -6.55 4.33
CA HIS A 3 7.38 -6.33 5.67
C HIS A 3 7.21 -7.57 6.53
N HIS A 4 7.73 -7.57 7.75
CA HIS A 4 7.87 -8.77 8.59
C HIS A 4 6.66 -9.14 9.45
N HIS A 5 5.57 -8.37 9.46
CA HIS A 5 4.42 -8.70 10.30
C HIS A 5 3.84 -10.08 9.99
N PHE A 6 3.31 -10.72 11.04
CA PHE A 6 2.89 -12.12 10.99
C PHE A 6 1.80 -12.38 9.94
N ASP A 7 0.83 -11.50 9.80
CA ASP A 7 -0.26 -11.62 8.83
C ASP A 7 0.20 -11.48 7.36
N HIS A 8 1.42 -10.97 7.12
CA HIS A 8 2.05 -10.91 5.80
C HIS A 8 3.09 -12.03 5.57
N THR A 9 3.43 -12.80 6.60
CA THR A 9 4.48 -13.83 6.55
C THR A 9 4.03 -15.21 6.97
N ALA A 10 2.91 -15.35 7.70
CA ALA A 10 2.48 -16.62 8.30
C ALA A 10 2.28 -17.77 7.30
N GLY A 11 1.85 -17.48 6.06
CA GLY A 11 1.66 -18.50 5.03
C GLY A 11 2.95 -18.95 4.32
N VAL A 12 4.07 -18.24 4.51
CA VAL A 12 5.31 -18.52 3.77
C VAL A 12 5.89 -19.91 4.07
N PRO A 13 5.93 -20.39 5.35
CA PRO A 13 6.45 -21.73 5.65
C PRO A 13 5.67 -22.86 4.96
N GLU A 14 4.36 -22.70 4.81
CA GLU A 14 3.52 -23.69 4.12
C GLU A 14 3.77 -23.71 2.61
N LEU A 15 4.08 -22.53 2.05
CA LEU A 15 4.37 -22.36 0.64
C LEU A 15 5.82 -22.75 0.27
N GLU A 16 6.75 -22.74 1.21
CA GLU A 16 8.19 -22.96 0.95
C GLU A 16 8.45 -24.25 0.18
N ASN A 17 7.74 -25.32 0.50
CA ASN A 17 7.91 -26.64 -0.13
C ASN A 17 7.34 -26.72 -1.57
N ILE A 18 6.52 -25.74 -1.97
CA ILE A 18 5.91 -25.71 -3.31
C ILE A 18 6.43 -24.55 -4.17
N ILE A 19 7.12 -23.59 -3.56
CA ILE A 19 7.77 -22.49 -4.28
C ILE A 19 9.07 -23.02 -4.88
N SER A 20 9.16 -23.02 -6.21
CA SER A 20 10.40 -23.34 -6.94
C SER A 20 11.31 -22.14 -7.20
N GLY A 21 10.93 -20.97 -6.73
CA GLY A 21 11.58 -19.68 -6.99
C GLY A 21 12.17 -19.03 -5.75
N SER A 22 12.47 -17.75 -5.89
CA SER A 22 13.00 -16.93 -4.80
C SER A 22 11.87 -16.25 -4.02
N ILE A 23 12.08 -16.12 -2.72
CA ILE A 23 11.25 -15.32 -1.82
C ILE A 23 11.94 -13.98 -1.65
N TYR A 24 11.39 -12.94 -2.28
CA TYR A 24 11.89 -11.57 -2.20
C TYR A 24 11.29 -10.83 -1.02
N GLY A 25 12.08 -9.98 -0.38
CA GLY A 25 11.61 -9.11 0.69
C GLY A 25 12.69 -8.15 1.17
N PRO A 26 12.37 -7.26 2.13
CA PRO A 26 13.27 -6.23 2.60
C PRO A 26 14.48 -6.81 3.37
N LYS A 27 15.54 -6.01 3.52
CA LYS A 27 16.66 -6.34 4.39
C LYS A 27 16.20 -6.35 5.86
N ASN A 28 16.85 -7.20 6.65
CA ASN A 28 16.67 -7.31 8.11
C ASN A 28 15.30 -7.82 8.58
N SER A 29 14.47 -8.35 7.69
CA SER A 29 13.21 -8.94 8.07
C SER A 29 13.29 -10.48 8.06
N TYR A 30 12.23 -11.12 7.84
CA TYR A 30 11.91 -12.52 7.96
C TYR A 30 12.96 -13.50 7.39
N GLU A 31 13.31 -14.55 8.14
CA GLU A 31 14.42 -15.48 7.83
C GLU A 31 14.24 -16.24 6.50
N LEU A 32 13.01 -16.52 6.08
CA LEU A 32 12.73 -17.23 4.83
C LEU A 32 12.90 -16.36 3.57
N ILE A 33 13.18 -15.05 3.71
CA ILE A 33 13.56 -14.21 2.58
C ILE A 33 14.96 -14.61 2.12
N ASN A 34 15.04 -15.26 0.96
CA ASN A 34 16.31 -15.68 0.38
C ASN A 34 16.88 -14.67 -0.64
N LYS A 35 16.08 -13.68 -1.06
CA LYS A 35 16.50 -12.58 -1.92
C LYS A 35 16.10 -11.24 -1.28
N LYS A 36 17.06 -10.63 -0.59
CA LYS A 36 16.87 -9.33 0.05
C LYS A 36 17.00 -8.21 -0.98
N VAL A 37 16.05 -7.29 -0.97
CA VAL A 37 15.97 -6.14 -1.87
C VAL A 37 15.88 -4.83 -1.09
N THR A 38 16.23 -3.71 -1.74
CA THR A 38 16.29 -2.39 -1.13
C THR A 38 15.89 -1.31 -2.16
N GLN A 39 15.79 -0.07 -1.72
CA GLN A 39 15.42 1.08 -2.57
C GLN A 39 16.16 1.08 -3.92
N GLY A 40 15.40 1.18 -5.01
CA GLY A 40 15.92 1.26 -6.37
C GLY A 40 16.35 -0.07 -6.98
N ASP A 41 16.35 -1.16 -6.21
CA ASP A 41 16.56 -2.49 -6.80
C ASP A 41 15.40 -2.81 -7.75
N THR A 42 15.70 -3.65 -8.73
CA THR A 42 14.69 -4.20 -9.63
C THR A 42 14.69 -5.71 -9.57
N LEU A 43 13.51 -6.30 -9.60
CA LEU A 43 13.35 -7.74 -9.75
C LEU A 43 12.43 -8.07 -10.92
N SER A 44 12.61 -9.25 -11.50
CA SER A 44 11.67 -9.76 -12.51
C SER A 44 11.09 -11.08 -12.01
N SER A 45 9.78 -11.19 -12.05
CA SER A 45 9.04 -12.40 -11.72
C SER A 45 7.95 -12.61 -12.75
N LEU A 46 7.85 -13.83 -13.30
CA LEU A 46 6.87 -14.19 -14.34
C LEU A 46 6.88 -13.25 -15.57
N GLY A 47 8.04 -12.69 -15.91
CA GLY A 47 8.18 -11.74 -17.01
C GLY A 47 7.78 -10.30 -16.65
N ILE A 48 7.33 -10.05 -15.42
CA ILE A 48 6.93 -8.73 -14.93
C ILE A 48 8.09 -8.13 -14.14
N LYS A 49 8.44 -6.87 -14.43
CA LYS A 49 9.51 -6.15 -13.74
C LYS A 49 8.91 -5.27 -12.64
N PHE A 50 9.49 -5.34 -11.44
CA PHE A 50 9.14 -4.48 -10.32
C PHE A 50 10.35 -3.66 -9.88
N GLU A 51 10.11 -2.39 -9.58
CA GLU A 51 11.03 -1.52 -8.84
C GLU A 51 10.66 -1.56 -7.36
N ILE A 52 11.68 -1.52 -6.50
CA ILE A 52 11.53 -1.52 -5.05
C ILE A 52 11.58 -0.09 -4.53
N ILE A 53 10.58 0.26 -3.75
CA ILE A 53 10.46 1.55 -3.07
C ILE A 53 10.46 1.28 -1.56
N GLU A 54 11.47 1.79 -0.83
CA GLU A 54 11.46 1.76 0.64
C GLU A 54 10.46 2.79 1.17
N VAL A 55 9.57 2.30 2.03
CA VAL A 55 8.45 3.08 2.60
C VAL A 55 8.34 2.85 4.12
N PRO A 56 9.39 3.21 4.88
CA PRO A 56 9.39 3.04 6.34
C PRO A 56 8.30 3.89 7.00
N GLY A 57 7.79 3.38 8.13
CA GLY A 57 6.75 4.05 8.93
C GLY A 57 5.90 3.05 9.68
N HIS A 58 5.15 2.22 8.99
CA HIS A 58 4.40 1.11 9.58
C HIS A 58 5.37 0.12 10.26
N THR A 59 6.35 -0.38 9.52
CA THR A 59 7.57 -0.98 10.03
C THR A 59 8.78 -0.23 9.49
N LEU A 60 9.97 -0.42 10.08
CA LEU A 60 11.19 0.23 9.61
C LEU A 60 11.73 -0.38 8.32
N ASP A 61 11.43 -1.65 8.07
CA ASP A 61 11.88 -2.42 6.91
C ASP A 61 10.91 -2.43 5.74
N HIS A 62 9.80 -1.70 5.83
CA HIS A 62 8.70 -1.79 4.85
C HIS A 62 9.12 -1.36 3.45
N ILE A 63 8.77 -2.19 2.45
CA ILE A 63 8.97 -1.91 1.03
C ILE A 63 7.65 -2.02 0.25
N ALA A 64 7.59 -1.33 -0.87
CA ALA A 64 6.56 -1.46 -1.89
C ALA A 64 7.16 -1.98 -3.20
N PHE A 65 6.36 -2.66 -4.01
CA PHE A 65 6.72 -3.16 -5.34
C PHE A 65 5.93 -2.38 -6.38
N TYR A 66 6.63 -1.65 -7.23
CA TYR A 66 6.02 -0.87 -8.30
C TYR A 66 6.35 -1.45 -9.68
N ASN A 67 5.33 -1.71 -10.46
CA ASN A 67 5.44 -2.07 -11.88
C ASN A 67 5.00 -0.89 -12.75
N GLU A 68 5.96 -0.20 -13.35
CA GLU A 68 5.73 0.97 -14.20
C GLU A 68 4.99 0.60 -15.49
N GLU A 69 5.28 -0.56 -16.09
CA GLU A 69 4.71 -0.97 -17.39
C GLU A 69 3.19 -1.17 -17.33
N ASN A 70 2.68 -1.65 -16.20
CA ASN A 70 1.26 -1.93 -16.01
C ASN A 70 0.58 -0.96 -15.02
N ASP A 71 1.30 0.06 -14.54
CA ASP A 71 0.80 1.01 -13.54
C ASP A 71 0.25 0.33 -12.27
N ILE A 72 1.00 -0.64 -11.70
CA ILE A 72 0.57 -1.42 -10.54
C ILE A 72 1.51 -1.19 -9.36
N LEU A 73 0.94 -0.95 -8.18
CA LEU A 73 1.65 -0.80 -6.91
C LEU A 73 1.12 -1.78 -5.86
N PHE A 74 2.00 -2.63 -5.32
CA PHE A 74 1.77 -3.40 -4.11
C PHE A 74 2.44 -2.70 -2.94
N CYS A 75 1.67 -1.99 -2.11
CA CYS A 75 2.20 -1.11 -1.06
C CYS A 75 2.07 -1.68 0.36
N GLY A 76 1.61 -2.92 0.52
CA GLY A 76 1.43 -3.53 1.84
C GLY A 76 0.62 -2.63 2.76
N ASP A 77 1.20 -2.33 3.93
CA ASP A 77 0.56 -1.56 5.00
C ASP A 77 1.07 -0.11 5.12
N THR A 78 1.56 0.47 4.02
CA THR A 78 1.94 1.89 3.99
C THR A 78 0.77 2.77 3.58
N LEU A 79 0.22 2.56 2.39
CA LEU A 79 -0.92 3.31 1.86
C LEU A 79 -2.14 2.39 1.76
N PHE A 80 -3.24 2.78 2.37
CA PHE A 80 -4.54 2.12 2.23
C PHE A 80 -5.51 2.98 1.43
N ALA A 81 -6.53 2.36 0.88
CA ALA A 81 -7.64 3.08 0.27
C ALA A 81 -8.35 3.94 1.33
N GLY A 82 -8.32 5.27 1.13
CA GLY A 82 -8.85 6.26 2.07
C GLY A 82 -8.07 6.42 3.38
N GLY A 83 -6.88 5.82 3.52
CA GLY A 83 -6.13 5.82 4.77
C GLY A 83 -4.64 5.50 4.62
N CYS A 84 -3.97 5.25 5.72
CA CYS A 84 -2.60 4.77 5.77
C CYS A 84 -2.40 3.76 6.91
N GLY A 85 -1.26 3.06 6.89
CA GLY A 85 -0.87 2.16 7.94
C GLY A 85 -0.62 2.85 9.28
N ARG A 86 -0.87 2.13 10.37
CA ARG A 86 -0.49 2.60 11.70
C ARG A 86 1.03 2.62 11.83
N VAL A 87 1.57 3.65 12.45
CA VAL A 87 3.01 3.75 12.74
C VAL A 87 3.33 2.94 14.00
N PHE A 88 3.92 1.75 13.83
CA PHE A 88 4.31 0.89 14.95
C PHE A 88 5.79 1.05 15.32
N GLU A 89 6.67 1.12 14.32
CA GLU A 89 8.12 1.11 14.54
C GLU A 89 8.78 2.40 14.09
N GLY A 90 8.31 2.99 13.00
CA GLY A 90 8.85 4.22 12.47
C GLY A 90 8.34 5.46 13.17
N THR A 91 8.58 6.62 12.55
CA THR A 91 8.07 7.91 12.98
C THR A 91 6.97 8.42 12.06
N PHE A 92 6.18 9.40 12.52
CA PHE A 92 5.20 10.07 11.66
C PHE A 92 5.86 10.76 10.46
N ASP A 93 7.06 11.34 10.63
CA ASP A 93 7.82 11.95 9.54
C ASP A 93 8.21 10.90 8.48
N GLN A 94 8.69 9.73 8.90
CA GLN A 94 9.00 8.63 7.98
C GLN A 94 7.77 8.16 7.20
N MET A 95 6.62 7.99 7.88
CA MET A 95 5.37 7.62 7.22
C MET A 95 4.94 8.71 6.22
N PHE A 96 5.00 9.97 6.61
CA PHE A 96 4.66 11.10 5.74
C PHE A 96 5.55 11.15 4.49
N GLU A 97 6.86 10.99 4.64
CA GLU A 97 7.80 10.91 3.51
C GLU A 97 7.52 9.71 2.61
N SER A 98 7.20 8.55 3.20
CA SER A 98 6.84 7.34 2.46
C SER A 98 5.56 7.52 1.64
N LEU A 99 4.52 8.11 2.24
CA LEU A 99 3.29 8.46 1.53
C LEU A 99 3.54 9.47 0.42
N ASN A 100 4.39 10.47 0.65
CA ASN A 100 4.76 11.44 -0.38
C ASN A 100 5.55 10.80 -1.54
N LYS A 101 6.41 9.82 -1.30
CA LYS A 101 7.04 9.05 -2.39
C LYS A 101 6.00 8.37 -3.26
N LEU A 102 5.05 7.66 -2.64
CA LEU A 102 3.99 6.98 -3.37
C LEU A 102 3.05 7.96 -4.09
N LYS A 103 2.76 9.12 -3.49
CA LYS A 103 1.98 10.22 -4.10
C LYS A 103 2.58 10.73 -5.41
N GLN A 104 3.89 10.59 -5.64
CA GLN A 104 4.55 11.03 -6.88
C GLN A 104 4.34 10.07 -8.06
N LEU A 105 3.86 8.86 -7.83
CA LEU A 105 3.55 7.93 -8.90
C LEU A 105 2.41 8.47 -9.80
N PRO A 106 2.30 7.99 -11.04
CA PRO A 106 1.23 8.40 -11.97
C PRO A 106 -0.17 8.21 -11.34
N ASP A 107 -1.09 9.11 -11.66
CA ASP A 107 -2.47 9.05 -11.16
C ASP A 107 -3.21 7.76 -11.59
N SER A 108 -2.80 7.15 -12.71
CA SER A 108 -3.29 5.87 -13.22
C SER A 108 -2.86 4.67 -12.40
N THR A 109 -1.80 4.80 -11.57
CA THR A 109 -1.24 3.69 -10.80
C THR A 109 -2.29 3.06 -9.89
N GLN A 110 -2.59 1.79 -10.12
CA GLN A 110 -3.52 1.00 -9.31
C GLN A 110 -2.85 0.51 -8.03
N ILE A 111 -3.52 0.72 -6.90
CA ILE A 111 -3.01 0.42 -5.56
C ILE A 111 -3.62 -0.87 -5.04
N TYR A 112 -2.77 -1.85 -4.77
CA TYR A 112 -3.11 -3.09 -4.07
C TYR A 112 -2.45 -3.06 -2.69
N CYS A 113 -3.22 -2.64 -1.68
CA CYS A 113 -2.77 -2.60 -0.29
C CYS A 113 -3.04 -3.93 0.44
N GLY A 114 -2.46 -4.10 1.64
CA GLY A 114 -2.50 -5.36 2.37
C GLY A 114 -3.87 -5.74 2.90
N HIS A 115 -4.75 -4.77 3.18
CA HIS A 115 -6.03 -4.99 3.84
C HIS A 115 -7.18 -4.20 3.22
N GLU A 116 -8.39 -4.76 3.30
CA GLU A 116 -9.65 -4.11 2.92
C GLU A 116 -10.22 -3.27 4.08
N TYR A 117 -9.60 -2.11 4.33
CA TYR A 117 -10.03 -1.17 5.39
C TYR A 117 -10.79 0.04 4.85
N THR A 118 -11.11 0.08 3.57
CA THR A 118 -11.61 1.25 2.86
C THR A 118 -12.83 1.86 3.54
N LYS A 119 -13.84 1.04 3.87
CA LYS A 119 -15.06 1.54 4.51
C LYS A 119 -14.79 2.27 5.84
N SER A 120 -13.97 1.66 6.72
CA SER A 120 -13.63 2.28 8.01
C SER A 120 -12.77 3.54 7.85
N ASN A 121 -11.85 3.52 6.88
CA ASN A 121 -11.01 4.66 6.56
C ASN A 121 -11.84 5.84 6.03
N LEU A 122 -12.80 5.59 5.14
CA LEU A 122 -13.65 6.64 4.58
C LEU A 122 -14.54 7.29 5.64
N LEU A 123 -15.04 6.54 6.63
CA LEU A 123 -15.78 7.13 7.76
C LEU A 123 -14.93 8.16 8.51
N PHE A 124 -13.68 7.84 8.82
CA PHE A 124 -12.74 8.80 9.42
C PHE A 124 -12.45 9.98 8.49
N SER A 125 -12.20 9.69 7.20
CA SER A 125 -11.82 10.71 6.22
C SER A 125 -12.92 11.76 6.02
N VAL A 126 -14.19 11.36 5.99
CA VAL A 126 -15.34 12.30 5.89
C VAL A 126 -15.44 13.22 7.11
N GLU A 127 -15.08 12.73 8.31
CA GLU A 127 -15.05 13.60 9.50
C GLU A 127 -13.92 14.64 9.42
N VAL A 128 -12.78 14.27 8.83
CA VAL A 128 -11.62 15.16 8.67
C VAL A 128 -11.86 16.20 7.56
N GLU A 129 -12.44 15.77 6.42
CA GLU A 129 -12.72 16.63 5.26
C GLU A 129 -14.21 16.63 4.89
N PRO A 130 -15.13 17.15 5.74
CA PRO A 130 -16.58 17.04 5.54
C PRO A 130 -17.11 17.80 4.31
N LYS A 131 -16.30 18.65 3.70
CA LYS A 131 -16.65 19.43 2.49
C LYS A 131 -16.05 18.87 1.21
N ASN A 132 -15.30 17.77 1.28
CA ASN A 132 -14.69 17.14 0.12
C ASN A 132 -15.74 16.31 -0.62
N ASN A 133 -16.26 16.84 -1.72
CA ASN A 133 -17.33 16.20 -2.49
C ASN A 133 -16.91 14.86 -3.10
N ASP A 134 -15.67 14.74 -3.57
CA ASP A 134 -15.15 13.47 -4.12
C ASP A 134 -15.13 12.38 -3.05
N LEU A 135 -14.74 12.75 -1.82
CA LEU A 135 -14.72 11.85 -0.69
C LEU A 135 -16.13 11.44 -0.25
N ILE A 136 -17.08 12.39 -0.20
CA ILE A 136 -18.47 12.12 0.14
C ILE A 136 -19.09 11.15 -0.88
N MET A 137 -18.86 11.37 -2.17
CA MET A 137 -19.32 10.45 -3.22
C MET A 137 -18.73 9.06 -3.04
N ARG A 138 -17.41 8.96 -2.88
CA ARG A 138 -16.72 7.69 -2.65
C ARG A 138 -17.28 6.94 -1.43
N ASN A 139 -17.57 7.65 -0.34
CA ASN A 139 -18.13 7.04 0.87
C ASN A 139 -19.57 6.54 0.68
N THR A 140 -20.36 7.16 -0.20
CA THR A 140 -21.72 6.67 -0.52
C THR A 140 -21.71 5.44 -1.43
N GLU A 141 -20.68 5.27 -2.25
CA GLU A 141 -20.56 4.19 -3.23
C GLU A 141 -19.90 2.92 -2.65
N ILE A 142 -19.15 3.05 -1.55
CA ILE A 142 -18.33 1.96 -1.02
C ILE A 142 -19.14 0.70 -0.69
N ASP A 143 -20.33 0.84 -0.12
CA ASP A 143 -21.17 -0.30 0.26
C ASP A 143 -21.67 -1.08 -0.96
N ASN A 144 -21.95 -0.39 -2.05
CA ASN A 144 -22.32 -1.01 -3.32
C ASN A 144 -21.13 -1.79 -3.90
N LEU A 145 -19.93 -1.18 -3.93
CA LEU A 145 -18.71 -1.85 -4.41
C LEU A 145 -18.41 -3.12 -3.62
N LEU A 146 -18.47 -3.06 -2.29
CA LEU A 146 -18.24 -4.23 -1.44
C LEU A 146 -19.31 -5.32 -1.63
N THR A 147 -20.56 -4.93 -1.87
CA THR A 147 -21.67 -5.86 -2.08
C THR A 147 -21.58 -6.55 -3.44
N GLU A 148 -21.24 -5.79 -4.49
CA GLU A 148 -21.21 -6.29 -5.86
C GLU A 148 -19.92 -7.07 -6.18
N HIS A 149 -18.78 -6.63 -5.65
CA HIS A 149 -17.46 -7.16 -6.01
C HIS A 149 -16.72 -7.86 -4.87
N GLY A 150 -17.21 -7.77 -3.62
CA GLY A 150 -16.55 -8.32 -2.44
C GLY A 150 -15.29 -7.57 -2.03
N SER A 151 -14.84 -6.56 -2.81
CA SER A 151 -13.69 -5.73 -2.54
C SER A 151 -13.85 -4.35 -3.19
N SER A 152 -13.27 -3.33 -2.55
CA SER A 152 -13.14 -1.98 -3.12
C SER A 152 -11.77 -1.74 -3.77
N LEU A 153 -10.90 -2.74 -3.74
CA LEU A 153 -9.57 -2.67 -4.34
C LEU A 153 -9.56 -3.26 -5.76
N PRO A 154 -8.67 -2.79 -6.65
CA PRO A 154 -7.67 -1.76 -6.41
C PRO A 154 -8.26 -0.35 -6.34
N SER A 155 -7.61 0.52 -5.55
CA SER A 155 -7.76 1.97 -5.65
C SER A 155 -6.79 2.54 -6.69
N SER A 156 -6.66 3.87 -6.81
CA SER A 156 -5.63 4.48 -7.65
C SER A 156 -4.97 5.68 -6.96
N ILE A 157 -3.74 5.99 -7.33
CA ILE A 157 -3.02 7.17 -6.82
C ILE A 157 -3.85 8.45 -7.05
N GLY A 158 -4.47 8.59 -8.23
CA GLY A 158 -5.32 9.74 -8.54
C GLY A 158 -6.55 9.85 -7.65
N LEU A 159 -7.20 8.73 -7.31
CA LEU A 159 -8.34 8.72 -6.38
C LEU A 159 -7.89 9.04 -4.95
N GLU A 160 -6.78 8.47 -4.51
CA GLU A 160 -6.23 8.74 -3.18
C GLU A 160 -5.80 10.22 -3.03
N LYS A 161 -5.20 10.84 -4.04
CA LYS A 161 -4.89 12.28 -4.03
C LYS A 161 -6.13 13.17 -3.83
N LYS A 162 -7.30 12.70 -4.28
CA LYS A 162 -8.56 13.45 -4.15
C LYS A 162 -9.29 13.21 -2.83
N THR A 163 -9.13 12.02 -2.25
CA THR A 163 -10.04 11.54 -1.19
C THR A 163 -9.34 11.05 0.07
N ASN A 164 -8.02 10.85 0.06
CA ASN A 164 -7.29 10.33 1.21
C ASN A 164 -6.66 11.49 2.00
N PRO A 165 -7.08 11.77 3.23
CA PRO A 165 -6.57 12.90 4.02
C PRO A 165 -5.06 12.80 4.30
N PHE A 166 -4.51 11.59 4.36
CA PHE A 166 -3.06 11.38 4.59
C PHE A 166 -2.19 11.74 3.37
N LEU A 167 -2.75 11.75 2.16
CA LEU A 167 -2.10 12.29 0.97
C LEU A 167 -2.41 13.78 0.73
N ARG A 168 -3.26 14.38 1.56
CA ARG A 168 -3.80 15.74 1.43
C ARG A 168 -3.47 16.64 2.62
N CYS A 169 -2.47 16.29 3.42
CA CYS A 169 -2.06 17.08 4.58
C CYS A 169 -1.64 18.52 4.25
N ASP A 170 -1.34 18.80 2.97
CA ASP A 170 -0.98 20.12 2.42
C ASP A 170 -2.20 20.91 1.88
N VAL A 171 -3.39 20.32 1.88
CA VAL A 171 -4.64 20.96 1.42
C VAL A 171 -5.36 21.59 2.61
N LEU A 172 -5.62 22.89 2.52
CA LEU A 172 -6.44 23.58 3.53
C LEU A 172 -7.89 23.11 3.44
N SER A 173 -8.42 22.61 4.54
CA SER A 173 -9.80 22.14 4.69
C SER A 173 -10.80 23.29 4.92
#